data_14ce6855b63790baa681f3cfe8615915
#
_entry.id   14ce6855b63790baa681f3cfe8615915
#
_cell.length_a   1.000
_cell.length_b   1.000
_cell.length_c   1.000
_cell.angle_alpha   90.00
_cell.angle_beta   90.00
_cell.angle_gamma   90.00
#
_symmetry.space_group_name_H-M   'P 1'
#
loop_
_entity.id
_entity.type
_entity.pdbx_description
1 polymer ?
#
loop_
_entity_poly.entity_id
_entity_poly.type
_entity_poly.pdbx_seq_one_letter_code
_entity_poly.pdbx_strand_id
1 'polypeptide(L)'
;MKTTEPTTPRVLVADDQPDVLEALRLLLKGEGYKTEAVSSPSDVLAAIKAREFDLLLIDLNYTRDTTSGQEGLDLLSRIQALDSGLPVVVMTAWGSVEVAVEAMRRGARDFVQKPWENARLLSILRTQIELSRVFQTCRES
;
A
#
# COMPACT_ATOMS: atom_id res chain seq x y z
N MET A 1 11.58 -28.25 -5.99
CA MET A 1 11.04 -27.95 -6.26
C MET A 1 10.47 -27.13 -6.17
N LYS A 2 10.70 -26.89 -5.99
CA LYS A 2 10.02 -26.21 -5.94
C LYS A 2 9.04 -25.85 -6.41
N THR A 3 8.83 -25.88 -5.71
CA THR A 3 7.54 -25.68 -6.18
C THR A 3 7.45 -24.49 -7.08
N THR A 4 6.60 -24.55 -8.05
CA THR A 4 6.42 -23.46 -8.96
C THR A 4 5.24 -22.59 -8.59
N GLU A 5 4.59 -22.90 -7.49
CA GLU A 5 3.44 -22.09 -7.08
C GLU A 5 3.90 -20.72 -6.63
N PRO A 6 3.21 -19.68 -7.08
CA PRO A 6 3.57 -18.36 -6.61
C PRO A 6 3.29 -18.21 -5.13
N THR A 7 4.19 -17.53 -4.44
CA THR A 7 3.98 -17.22 -3.04
C THR A 7 2.75 -16.34 -2.89
N THR A 8 1.93 -16.63 -1.89
CA THR A 8 0.78 -15.78 -1.60
C THR A 8 1.24 -14.36 -1.33
N PRO A 9 0.70 -13.37 -2.02
CA PRO A 9 1.12 -11.99 -1.80
C PRO A 9 0.77 -11.51 -0.40
N ARG A 10 1.66 -10.75 0.18
CA ARG A 10 1.46 -10.11 1.47
C ARG A 10 1.26 -8.62 1.27
N VAL A 11 0.14 -8.12 1.79
CA VAL A 11 -0.22 -6.71 1.67
C VAL A 11 -0.26 -6.09 3.05
N LEU A 12 0.46 -5.01 3.24
CA LEU A 12 0.40 -4.24 4.48
C LEU A 12 -0.60 -3.11 4.26
N VAL A 13 -1.58 -3.01 5.14
CA VAL A 13 -2.63 -1.99 5.04
C VAL A 13 -2.51 -1.05 6.24
N ALA A 14 -2.46 0.24 5.98
CA ALA A 14 -2.29 1.24 7.03
C ALA A 14 -3.39 2.29 6.95
N ASP A 15 -4.15 2.41 8.03
CA ASP A 15 -5.24 3.39 8.14
C ASP A 15 -5.56 3.53 9.62
N ASP A 16 -5.95 4.72 10.05
CA ASP A 16 -6.28 4.93 11.45
C ASP A 16 -7.74 4.63 11.78
N GLN A 17 -8.53 4.23 10.79
CA GLN A 17 -9.94 3.89 11.00
C GLN A 17 -10.10 2.38 11.03
N PRO A 18 -10.51 1.80 12.18
CA PRO A 18 -10.65 0.35 12.28
C PRO A 18 -11.64 -0.25 11.28
N ASP A 19 -12.70 0.48 10.97
CA ASP A 19 -13.70 -0.02 10.02
C ASP A 19 -13.11 -0.19 8.62
N VAL A 20 -12.25 0.74 8.22
CA VAL A 20 -11.59 0.67 6.92
C VAL A 20 -10.63 -0.51 6.89
N LEU A 21 -9.86 -0.70 7.96
CA LEU A 21 -8.92 -1.82 8.03
C LEU A 21 -9.64 -3.15 7.95
N GLU A 22 -10.77 -3.27 8.65
CA GLU A 22 -11.52 -4.52 8.62
C GLU A 22 -12.12 -4.79 7.25
N ALA A 23 -12.66 -3.75 6.60
CA ALA A 23 -13.23 -3.91 5.28
C ALA A 23 -12.17 -4.35 4.27
N LEU A 24 -10.98 -3.73 4.34
CA LEU A 24 -9.90 -4.08 3.44
C LEU A 24 -9.39 -5.48 3.72
N ARG A 25 -9.27 -5.85 4.99
CA ARG A 25 -8.81 -7.18 5.35
C ARG A 25 -9.71 -8.26 4.76
N LEU A 26 -11.03 -8.06 4.87
CA LEU A 26 -11.98 -9.02 4.33
C LEU A 26 -11.94 -9.06 2.81
N LEU A 27 -11.86 -7.90 2.18
CA LEU A 27 -11.81 -7.83 0.72
C LEU A 27 -10.57 -8.54 0.17
N LEU A 28 -9.41 -8.27 0.77
CA LEU A 28 -8.17 -8.84 0.28
C LEU A 28 -8.06 -10.33 0.59
N LYS A 29 -8.60 -10.75 1.72
CA LYS A 29 -8.64 -12.16 2.05
C LYS A 29 -9.44 -12.93 1.00
N GLY A 30 -10.52 -12.35 0.52
CA GLY A 30 -11.32 -12.97 -0.53
C GLY A 30 -10.56 -13.19 -1.82
N GLU A 31 -9.50 -12.39 -2.05
CA GLU A 31 -8.65 -12.53 -3.23
C GLU A 31 -7.46 -13.43 -2.98
N GLY A 32 -7.34 -14.00 -1.80
CA GLY A 32 -6.23 -14.89 -1.49
C GLY A 32 -4.98 -14.21 -0.99
N TYR A 33 -5.05 -12.91 -0.67
CA TYR A 33 -3.88 -12.18 -0.16
C TYR A 33 -3.78 -12.32 1.35
N LYS A 34 -2.54 -12.37 1.84
CA LYS A 34 -2.28 -12.27 3.27
C LYS A 34 -2.19 -10.80 3.63
N THR A 35 -2.94 -10.39 4.62
CA THR A 35 -3.08 -8.99 4.97
C THR A 35 -2.62 -8.76 6.40
N GLU A 36 -1.80 -7.75 6.59
CA GLU A 36 -1.45 -7.28 7.93
C GLU A 36 -1.94 -5.83 8.02
N ALA A 37 -2.62 -5.50 9.12
CA ALA A 37 -3.19 -4.17 9.29
C ALA A 37 -2.49 -3.46 10.42
N VAL A 38 -2.14 -2.19 10.20
CA VAL A 38 -1.52 -1.35 11.21
C VAL A 38 -2.22 -0.01 11.24
N SER A 39 -2.13 0.69 12.36
CA SER A 39 -2.90 1.91 12.56
C SER A 39 -2.05 3.12 12.90
N SER A 40 -0.74 3.02 12.87
CA SER A 40 0.12 4.17 13.14
C SER A 40 1.32 4.19 12.22
N PRO A 41 1.89 5.37 11.96
CA PRO A 41 3.10 5.46 11.11
C PRO A 41 4.27 4.65 11.64
N SER A 42 4.47 4.64 12.96
CA SER A 42 5.58 3.87 13.53
C SER A 42 5.37 2.37 13.31
N ASP A 43 4.12 1.90 13.36
CA ASP A 43 3.83 0.50 13.10
C ASP A 43 4.10 0.13 11.65
N VAL A 44 3.83 1.06 10.71
CA VAL A 44 4.16 0.82 9.31
C VAL A 44 5.66 0.59 9.14
N LEU A 45 6.45 1.49 9.70
CA LEU A 45 7.90 1.39 9.56
C LEU A 45 8.44 0.15 10.24
N ALA A 46 7.91 -0.19 11.41
CA ALA A 46 8.33 -1.39 12.11
C ALA A 46 8.00 -2.65 11.32
N ALA A 47 6.83 -2.70 10.71
CA ALA A 47 6.42 -3.87 9.94
C ALA A 47 7.30 -4.05 8.70
N ILE A 48 7.61 -2.96 8.01
CA ILE A 48 8.43 -3.02 6.81
C ILE A 48 9.85 -3.51 7.16
N LYS A 49 10.37 -3.10 8.29
CA LYS A 49 11.69 -3.54 8.74
C LYS A 49 11.70 -4.99 9.18
N ALA A 50 10.58 -5.47 9.72
CA ALA A 50 10.51 -6.80 10.29
C ALA A 50 10.20 -7.89 9.27
N ARG A 51 9.45 -7.56 8.23
CA ARG A 51 8.96 -8.54 7.26
C ARG A 51 8.96 -7.96 5.87
N GLU A 52 8.92 -8.85 4.88
CA GLU A 52 8.80 -8.44 3.49
C GLU A 52 7.33 -8.43 3.08
N PHE A 53 6.96 -7.40 2.35
CA PHE A 53 5.61 -7.27 1.80
C PHE A 53 5.69 -7.09 0.30
N ASP A 54 4.65 -7.52 -0.38
CA ASP A 54 4.54 -7.34 -1.83
C ASP A 54 3.94 -6.00 -2.20
N LEU A 55 3.22 -5.38 -1.28
CA LEU A 55 2.59 -4.10 -1.53
C LEU A 55 2.18 -3.45 -0.21
N LEU A 56 2.22 -2.12 -0.19
CA LEU A 56 1.70 -1.32 0.92
C LEU A 56 0.55 -0.48 0.41
N LEU A 57 -0.58 -0.58 1.11
CA LEU A 57 -1.75 0.26 0.85
C LEU A 57 -1.92 1.19 2.04
N ILE A 58 -1.76 2.48 1.84
CA ILE A 58 -1.67 3.44 2.93
C ILE A 58 -2.59 4.63 2.72
N ASP A 59 -3.28 5.02 3.79
CA ASP A 59 -4.12 6.22 3.79
C ASP A 59 -3.25 7.45 3.99
N LEU A 60 -3.33 8.41 3.08
CA LEU A 60 -2.56 9.64 3.21
C LEU A 60 -3.10 10.57 4.27
N ASN A 61 -4.37 10.46 4.59
CA ASN A 61 -4.97 11.24 5.67
C ASN A 61 -4.80 10.55 7.01
N TYR A 62 -3.70 9.87 7.14
CA TYR A 62 -3.31 9.11 8.28
C TYR A 62 -3.09 10.07 9.44
N THR A 63 -3.65 9.79 10.56
CA THR A 63 -3.54 10.60 11.74
C THR A 63 -4.36 11.87 11.66
N ARG A 64 -3.97 12.87 12.42
CA ARG A 64 -4.79 14.04 12.70
C ARG A 64 -4.70 15.15 11.68
N ASP A 65 -3.71 15.07 10.82
CA ASP A 65 -3.58 16.08 9.79
C ASP A 65 -4.46 15.69 8.62
N THR A 66 -5.72 16.09 8.71
CA THR A 66 -6.71 15.66 7.72
C THR A 66 -6.82 16.60 6.55
N THR A 67 -6.17 17.75 6.60
CA THR A 67 -6.34 18.76 5.56
C THR A 67 -5.28 18.73 4.50
N SER A 68 -4.02 18.55 4.87
CA SER A 68 -2.92 18.65 3.91
C SER A 68 -2.35 17.30 3.49
N GLY A 69 -2.59 16.25 4.27
CA GLY A 69 -1.98 14.95 4.00
C GLY A 69 -0.48 14.94 4.20
N GLN A 70 0.07 15.96 4.86
CA GLN A 70 1.51 16.12 4.96
C GLN A 70 2.17 14.97 5.74
N GLU A 71 1.53 14.51 6.81
CA GLU A 71 2.09 13.41 7.57
C GLU A 71 2.18 12.13 6.76
N GLY A 72 1.15 11.87 5.96
CA GLY A 72 1.16 10.70 5.07
C GLY A 72 2.22 10.82 4.01
N LEU A 73 2.40 12.02 3.46
CA LEU A 73 3.42 12.25 2.43
C LEU A 73 4.82 12.10 3.01
N ASP A 74 5.04 12.59 4.23
CA ASP A 74 6.34 12.43 4.87
C ASP A 74 6.63 10.97 5.17
N LEU A 75 5.62 10.24 5.61
CA LEU A 75 5.76 8.81 5.85
C LEU A 75 6.10 8.09 4.56
N LEU A 76 5.45 8.44 3.47
CA LEU A 76 5.74 7.85 2.17
C LEU A 76 7.20 8.05 1.78
N SER A 77 7.73 9.25 2.00
CA SER A 77 9.14 9.52 1.70
C SER A 77 10.07 8.64 2.52
N ARG A 78 9.74 8.42 3.79
CA ARG A 78 10.53 7.54 4.65
C ARG A 78 10.49 6.10 4.18
N ILE A 79 9.31 5.66 3.75
CA ILE A 79 9.16 4.29 3.24
C ILE A 79 10.01 4.10 2.00
N GLN A 80 10.00 5.07 1.10
CA GLN A 80 10.80 4.98 -0.12
C GLN A 80 12.29 4.93 0.19
N ALA A 81 12.71 5.62 1.24
CA ALA A 81 14.11 5.60 1.64
C ALA A 81 14.51 4.24 2.23
N LEU A 82 13.57 3.57 2.90
CA LEU A 82 13.84 2.25 3.48
C LEU A 82 13.78 1.13 2.45
N ASP A 83 12.83 1.20 1.54
CA ASP A 83 12.61 0.13 0.57
C ASP A 83 11.99 0.71 -0.69
N SER A 84 12.85 1.16 -1.60
CA SER A 84 12.38 1.79 -2.84
C SER A 84 11.73 0.79 -3.78
N GLY A 85 11.90 -0.50 -3.55
CA GLY A 85 11.28 -1.51 -4.38
C GLY A 85 9.88 -1.92 -3.96
N LEU A 86 9.44 -1.48 -2.79
CA LEU A 86 8.12 -1.83 -2.30
C LEU A 86 7.07 -0.97 -3.01
N PRO A 87 6.13 -1.59 -3.74
CA PRO A 87 5.06 -0.79 -4.36
C PRO A 87 4.15 -0.20 -3.29
N VAL A 88 3.88 1.08 -3.39
CA VAL A 88 2.98 1.77 -2.47
C VAL A 88 1.81 2.33 -3.25
N VAL A 89 0.61 1.95 -2.84
CA VAL A 89 -0.64 2.51 -3.36
C VAL A 89 -1.25 3.35 -2.25
N VAL A 90 -1.60 4.58 -2.56
CA VAL A 90 -2.10 5.49 -1.55
C VAL A 90 -3.60 5.64 -1.66
N MET A 91 -4.24 5.82 -0.51
CA MET A 91 -5.67 6.14 -0.45
C MET A 91 -5.81 7.61 -0.11
N THR A 92 -6.63 8.33 -0.86
CA THR A 92 -6.83 9.75 -0.64
C THR A 92 -8.29 10.04 -0.42
N ALA A 93 -8.60 11.17 0.23
CA ALA A 93 -9.97 11.60 0.38
C ALA A 93 -10.52 12.04 -0.96
N TRP A 94 -11.84 12.00 -1.09
CA TRP A 94 -12.50 12.46 -2.29
C TRP A 94 -12.09 13.90 -2.59
N GLY A 95 -11.66 14.14 -3.82
CA GLY A 95 -11.30 15.48 -4.26
C GLY A 95 -9.87 15.89 -3.94
N SER A 96 -9.08 15.03 -3.32
CA SER A 96 -7.69 15.35 -2.93
C SER A 96 -6.71 15.07 -4.07
N VAL A 97 -6.92 15.67 -5.23
CA VAL A 97 -6.09 15.41 -6.40
C VAL A 97 -4.66 15.89 -6.18
N GLU A 98 -4.51 17.04 -5.54
CA GLU A 98 -3.17 17.58 -5.32
C GLU A 98 -2.32 16.69 -4.43
N VAL A 99 -2.93 16.12 -3.41
CA VAL A 99 -2.24 15.19 -2.52
C VAL A 99 -1.84 13.94 -3.28
N ALA A 100 -2.73 13.42 -4.14
CA ALA A 100 -2.42 12.25 -4.95
C ALA A 100 -1.25 12.51 -5.89
N VAL A 101 -1.23 13.67 -6.53
CA VAL A 101 -0.12 14.04 -7.44
C VAL A 101 1.19 14.10 -6.68
N GLU A 102 1.19 14.72 -5.51
CA GLU A 102 2.42 14.80 -4.72
C GLU A 102 2.88 13.43 -4.28
N ALA A 103 1.95 12.54 -3.93
CA ALA A 103 2.30 11.18 -3.55
C ALA A 103 2.98 10.45 -4.70
N MET A 104 2.46 10.62 -5.92
CA MET A 104 3.08 9.99 -7.09
C MET A 104 4.50 10.52 -7.30
N ARG A 105 4.71 11.81 -7.06
CA ARG A 105 6.05 12.40 -7.18
C ARG A 105 7.01 11.82 -6.16
N ARG A 106 6.51 11.43 -5.00
CA ARG A 106 7.33 10.87 -3.93
C ARG A 106 7.51 9.37 -4.03
N GLY A 107 7.00 8.76 -5.11
CA GLY A 107 7.27 7.38 -5.39
C GLY A 107 6.09 6.42 -5.27
N ALA A 108 4.90 6.92 -4.96
CA ALA A 108 3.72 6.05 -4.95
C ALA A 108 3.48 5.55 -6.37
N ARG A 109 3.03 4.31 -6.46
CA ARG A 109 2.81 3.67 -7.75
C ARG A 109 1.44 3.98 -8.32
N ASP A 110 0.47 4.21 -7.45
CA ASP A 110 -0.89 4.51 -7.88
C ASP A 110 -1.65 5.07 -6.68
N PHE A 111 -2.87 5.48 -6.91
CA PHE A 111 -3.72 5.99 -5.84
C PHE A 111 -5.16 5.57 -6.07
N VAL A 112 -5.95 5.58 -4.99
CA VAL A 112 -7.38 5.33 -5.05
C VAL A 112 -8.06 6.30 -4.11
N GLN A 113 -9.22 6.81 -4.52
CA GLN A 113 -9.98 7.76 -3.70
C GLN A 113 -10.99 7.02 -2.84
N LYS A 114 -11.18 7.51 -1.63
CA LYS A 114 -12.23 7.00 -0.74
C LYS A 114 -13.53 7.75 -1.03
N PRO A 115 -14.65 7.07 -1.08
CA PRO A 115 -14.83 5.63 -1.05
C PRO A 115 -14.40 5.01 -2.38
N TRP A 116 -13.80 3.84 -2.31
CA TRP A 116 -13.30 3.18 -3.51
C TRP A 116 -14.34 2.20 -4.04
N GLU A 117 -14.16 1.83 -5.30
CA GLU A 117 -14.88 0.71 -5.89
C GLU A 117 -14.01 -0.53 -5.74
N ASN A 118 -14.56 -1.61 -5.21
CA ASN A 118 -13.77 -2.79 -4.90
C ASN A 118 -13.05 -3.35 -6.11
N ALA A 119 -13.74 -3.43 -7.25
CA ALA A 119 -13.12 -3.98 -8.45
C ALA A 119 -11.93 -3.15 -8.90
N ARG A 120 -12.04 -1.82 -8.81
CA ARG A 120 -10.96 -0.94 -9.20
C ARG A 120 -9.76 -1.08 -8.26
N LEU A 121 -10.03 -1.12 -6.96
CA LEU A 121 -8.97 -1.29 -5.98
C LEU A 121 -8.22 -2.59 -6.20
N LEU A 122 -8.95 -3.68 -6.37
CA LEU A 122 -8.32 -4.99 -6.58
C LEU A 122 -7.51 -5.02 -7.86
N SER A 123 -8.01 -4.38 -8.91
CA SER A 123 -7.27 -4.30 -10.17
C SER A 123 -5.95 -3.56 -10.00
N ILE A 124 -5.96 -2.46 -9.28
CA ILE A 124 -4.75 -1.67 -9.03
C ILE A 124 -3.75 -2.50 -8.23
N LEU A 125 -4.19 -3.15 -7.17
CA LEU A 125 -3.30 -3.94 -6.33
C LEU A 125 -2.70 -5.10 -7.12
N ARG A 126 -3.51 -5.79 -7.89
CA ARG A 126 -3.04 -6.92 -8.69
C ARG A 126 -1.98 -6.47 -9.68
N THR A 127 -2.24 -5.37 -10.36
CA THR A 127 -1.29 -4.85 -11.35
C THR A 127 0.05 -4.51 -10.72
N GLN A 128 0.04 -3.83 -9.57
CA GLN A 128 1.29 -3.42 -8.95
C GLN A 128 2.07 -4.60 -8.39
N ILE A 129 1.37 -5.59 -7.86
CA ILE A 129 2.04 -6.79 -7.37
C ILE A 129 2.71 -7.53 -8.52
N GLU A 130 2.02 -7.68 -9.64
CA GLU A 130 2.56 -8.37 -10.80
C GLU A 130 3.77 -7.64 -11.37
N LEU A 131 3.69 -6.32 -11.47
CA LEU A 131 4.82 -5.53 -11.97
C LEU A 131 6.03 -5.66 -11.06
N SER A 132 5.82 -5.64 -9.76
CA SER A 132 6.90 -5.78 -8.80
C SER A 132 7.61 -7.13 -8.97
N ARG A 133 6.85 -8.19 -9.17
CA ARG A 133 7.43 -9.52 -9.34
C ARG A 133 8.22 -9.64 -10.63
N VAL A 134 7.75 -9.01 -11.68
CA VAL A 134 8.47 -9.00 -12.94
C VAL A 134 9.82 -8.30 -12.78
N PHE A 135 9.84 -7.15 -12.12
CA PHE A 135 11.08 -6.42 -11.88
C PHE A 135 12.06 -7.22 -11.05
N GLN A 136 11.57 -7.92 -10.03
CA GLN A 136 12.44 -8.75 -9.21
C GLN A 136 13.07 -9.86 -10.02
N THR A 137 12.28 -10.50 -10.86
CA THR A 137 12.77 -11.57 -11.71
C THR A 137 13.86 -11.05 -12.66
N CYS A 138 13.63 -9.89 -13.25
CA CYS A 138 14.61 -9.30 -14.17
C CYS A 138 15.92 -8.97 -13.46
N ARG A 139 15.84 -8.49 -12.23
CA ARG A 139 17.04 -8.16 -11.49
C ARG A 139 17.85 -9.38 -11.14
N GLU A 140 17.17 -10.48 -10.85
CA GLU A 140 17.85 -11.70 -10.41
C GLU A 140 18.48 -12.44 -11.56
N SER A 141 18.02 -12.18 -12.76
CA SER A 141 18.60 -12.83 -13.91
C SER A 141 19.76 -12.01 -14.48
#